data_d9aeb0309a0e997bbe0b4ee34fc7e5c5
#
_entry.id   d9aeb0309a0e997bbe0b4ee34fc7e5c5
#
_cell.length_a   1.000
_cell.length_b   1.000
_cell.length_c   1.000
_cell.angle_alpha   90.00
_cell.angle_beta   90.00
_cell.angle_gamma   90.00
#
_symmetry.space_group_name_H-M   'P 1'
#
loop_
_entity.id
_entity.type
_entity.pdbx_description
1 polymer ?
#
loop_
_entity_poly.entity_id
_entity_poly.type
_entity_poly.pdbx_seq_one_letter_code
_entity_poly.pdbx_strand_id
1 'polypeptide(L)'
;MNKNLTYIVTGCTGYVGNVLTKKLLDEGCNVIGLARSEKKVKRVFNDKTPTIIYGDIRSKEDLEKLFIGNGPFCVIHTVAYVSIGEGDQKELFDVTVEGTQNMIDVSLNKDIYKFLHISSSEAIPHGLKLNDDLSNYIPTPLKTRKGYNRAKSYADVRVLNAVKDHNLPASLILLAGVLGPGDYSNTHMTQVIIDYINGKLPASVDGGYNDFDIRDVALVLDKVIDNAKTGESYIFANQPDKINEVLNYVGEYTNKKPLPTLPMWIAYVGLPFLWLGSKLTGKRPLYTSASLASLKADTNFPLAKVEKEFGYHARPLKETVVDHVKFLIENEMINKWEFY
;
A
#
# COMPACT_ATOMS: atom_id res chain seq x y z
N MET A 1 9.56 -8.71 18.26
CA MET A 1 10.57 -8.41 17.19
C MET A 1 11.97 -8.87 17.56
N ASN A 2 12.72 -9.42 16.63
CA ASN A 2 14.11 -9.85 16.84
C ASN A 2 15.06 -8.65 16.78
N LYS A 3 15.64 -8.27 17.93
CA LYS A 3 16.53 -7.10 18.05
C LYS A 3 17.96 -7.34 17.52
N ASN A 4 18.28 -8.58 17.19
CA ASN A 4 19.59 -8.91 16.59
C ASN A 4 19.60 -8.69 15.07
N LEU A 5 18.44 -8.40 14.46
CA LEU A 5 18.33 -8.07 13.06
C LEU A 5 18.50 -6.56 12.82
N THR A 6 19.10 -6.21 11.70
CA THR A 6 19.00 -4.85 11.14
C THR A 6 17.89 -4.85 10.09
N TYR A 7 16.89 -4.01 10.30
CA TYR A 7 15.73 -3.90 9.43
C TYR A 7 15.96 -2.82 8.37
N ILE A 8 15.93 -3.20 7.09
CA ILE A 8 16.05 -2.28 5.98
C ILE A 8 14.65 -2.04 5.41
N VAL A 9 14.16 -0.80 5.49
CA VAL A 9 12.85 -0.43 4.95
C VAL A 9 12.99 0.51 3.78
N THR A 10 12.80 0.01 2.57
CA THR A 10 12.70 0.88 1.39
C THR A 10 11.33 1.52 1.33
N GLY A 11 11.27 2.81 0.96
CA GLY A 11 9.99 3.53 0.98
C GLY A 11 9.48 3.85 2.40
N CYS A 12 10.37 3.97 3.38
CA CYS A 12 10.05 4.22 4.79
C CYS A 12 9.21 5.48 5.03
N THR A 13 9.17 6.44 4.11
CA THR A 13 8.32 7.64 4.19
C THR A 13 7.00 7.50 3.43
N GLY A 14 6.75 6.37 2.76
CA GLY A 14 5.47 6.03 2.14
C GLY A 14 4.44 5.59 3.16
N TYR A 15 3.18 5.42 2.76
CA TYR A 15 2.10 5.08 3.68
C TYR A 15 2.38 3.76 4.44
N VAL A 16 2.51 2.65 3.73
CA VAL A 16 2.79 1.35 4.34
C VAL A 16 4.15 1.35 5.05
N GLY A 17 5.19 1.86 4.37
CA GLY A 17 6.56 1.86 4.89
C GLY A 17 6.70 2.60 6.22
N ASN A 18 6.01 3.75 6.38
CA ASN A 18 6.15 4.49 7.64
C ASN A 18 5.47 3.81 8.83
N VAL A 19 4.30 3.19 8.62
CA VAL A 19 3.60 2.49 9.70
C VAL A 19 4.40 1.29 10.18
N LEU A 20 4.97 0.50 9.25
CA LEU A 20 5.83 -0.63 9.59
C LEU A 20 7.15 -0.15 10.23
N THR A 21 7.75 0.94 9.72
CA THR A 21 8.97 1.53 10.31
C THR A 21 8.73 2.00 11.75
N LYS A 22 7.65 2.73 12.00
CA LYS A 22 7.28 3.19 13.35
C LYS A 22 7.10 2.02 14.30
N LYS A 23 6.39 0.97 13.87
CA LYS A 23 6.24 -0.25 14.68
C LYS A 23 7.58 -0.86 15.06
N LEU A 24 8.52 -0.98 14.12
CA LEU A 24 9.86 -1.50 14.39
C LEU A 24 10.63 -0.62 15.38
N LEU A 25 10.57 0.70 15.21
CA LEU A 25 11.21 1.66 16.12
C LEU A 25 10.61 1.61 17.52
N ASP A 26 9.30 1.44 17.64
CA ASP A 26 8.61 1.34 18.95
C ASP A 26 8.99 0.06 19.69
N GLU A 27 9.28 -1.02 18.97
CA GLU A 27 9.83 -2.25 19.52
C GLU A 27 11.32 -2.16 19.87
N GLY A 28 11.98 -1.03 19.56
CA GLY A 28 13.39 -0.80 19.83
C GLY A 28 14.34 -1.52 18.87
N CYS A 29 13.90 -1.77 17.64
CA CYS A 29 14.71 -2.41 16.59
C CYS A 29 15.68 -1.41 15.94
N ASN A 30 16.80 -1.93 15.39
CA ASN A 30 17.69 -1.17 14.54
C ASN A 30 17.09 -1.08 13.13
N VAL A 31 16.70 0.14 12.70
CA VAL A 31 16.02 0.36 11.43
C VAL A 31 16.79 1.33 10.56
N ILE A 32 17.04 0.93 9.31
CA ILE A 32 17.64 1.75 8.25
C ILE A 32 16.58 1.97 7.17
N GLY A 33 16.28 3.23 6.88
CA GLY A 33 15.25 3.63 5.92
C GLY A 33 15.84 4.28 4.68
N LEU A 34 15.38 3.86 3.48
CA LEU A 34 15.65 4.58 2.23
C LEU A 34 14.62 5.69 2.04
N ALA A 35 15.06 6.91 1.86
CA ALA A 35 14.20 8.06 1.59
C ALA A 35 14.80 8.99 0.52
N ARG A 36 13.94 9.67 -0.25
CA ARG A 36 14.37 10.66 -1.25
C ARG A 36 14.29 12.11 -0.75
N SER A 37 13.60 12.37 0.35
CA SER A 37 13.28 13.73 0.75
C SER A 37 13.35 13.90 2.26
N GLU A 38 14.26 14.78 2.70
CA GLU A 38 14.40 15.19 4.09
C GLU A 38 13.09 15.81 4.63
N LYS A 39 12.41 16.63 3.81
CA LYS A 39 11.11 17.22 4.19
C LYS A 39 10.07 16.16 4.52
N LYS A 40 10.02 15.05 3.74
CA LYS A 40 9.10 13.94 4.03
C LYS A 40 9.51 13.19 5.28
N VAL A 41 10.80 12.95 5.49
CA VAL A 41 11.33 12.31 6.70
C VAL A 41 10.89 13.11 7.94
N LYS A 42 11.15 14.41 7.96
CA LYS A 42 10.74 15.30 9.08
C LYS A 42 9.23 15.32 9.32
N ARG A 43 8.42 15.26 8.25
CA ARG A 43 6.95 15.23 8.37
C ARG A 43 6.44 13.91 8.96
N VAL A 44 7.08 12.79 8.62
CA VAL A 44 6.63 11.44 8.97
C VAL A 44 7.16 10.99 10.33
N PHE A 45 8.42 11.32 10.63
CA PHE A 45 9.14 10.86 11.83
C PHE A 45 9.50 12.06 12.72
N ASN A 46 8.55 12.46 13.58
CA ASN A 46 8.75 13.61 14.48
C ASN A 46 9.67 13.26 15.66
N ASP A 47 9.40 12.13 16.36
CA ASP A 47 10.03 11.82 17.65
C ASP A 47 11.09 10.72 17.56
N LYS A 48 10.84 9.71 16.72
CA LYS A 48 11.74 8.57 16.51
C LYS A 48 12.02 8.41 15.02
N THR A 49 13.23 8.75 14.62
CA THR A 49 13.66 8.64 13.21
C THR A 49 14.57 7.42 13.06
N PRO A 50 14.35 6.55 12.06
CA PRO A 50 15.30 5.50 11.72
C PRO A 50 16.61 6.10 11.21
N THR A 51 17.67 5.31 11.10
CA THR A 51 18.85 5.71 10.34
C THR A 51 18.44 5.92 8.88
N ILE A 52 18.53 7.14 8.36
CA ILE A 52 18.09 7.46 7.01
C ILE A 52 19.27 7.48 6.04
N ILE A 53 19.13 6.70 4.97
CA ILE A 53 19.97 6.80 3.77
C ILE A 53 19.17 7.54 2.70
N TYR A 54 19.68 8.69 2.28
CA TYR A 54 19.09 9.43 1.16
C TYR A 54 19.57 8.87 -0.16
N GLY A 55 18.63 8.39 -0.98
CA GLY A 55 18.94 7.76 -2.24
C GLY A 55 17.70 7.40 -3.05
N ASP A 56 17.91 6.87 -4.25
CA ASP A 56 16.87 6.43 -5.17
C ASP A 56 16.92 4.91 -5.37
N ILE A 57 15.77 4.26 -5.39
CA ILE A 57 15.64 2.82 -5.63
C ILE A 57 16.21 2.38 -6.99
N ARG A 58 16.35 3.32 -7.92
CA ARG A 58 16.93 3.09 -9.25
C ARG A 58 18.45 3.05 -9.24
N SER A 59 19.12 3.46 -8.14
CA SER A 59 20.58 3.48 -7.99
C SER A 59 21.02 2.34 -7.08
N LYS A 60 21.71 1.33 -7.63
CA LYS A 60 22.31 0.25 -6.82
C LYS A 60 23.34 0.77 -5.82
N GLU A 61 24.07 1.82 -6.20
CA GLU A 61 25.05 2.47 -5.31
C GLU A 61 24.40 3.06 -4.06
N ASP A 62 23.21 3.65 -4.20
CA ASP A 62 22.45 4.15 -3.03
C ASP A 62 21.92 3.01 -2.18
N LEU A 63 21.48 1.91 -2.82
CA LEU A 63 20.97 0.74 -2.12
C LEU A 63 22.06 -0.01 -1.36
N GLU A 64 23.29 -0.08 -1.86
CA GLU A 64 24.44 -0.67 -1.16
C GLU A 64 24.69 0.03 0.20
N LYS A 65 24.47 1.32 0.29
CA LYS A 65 24.64 2.11 1.53
C LYS A 65 23.66 1.73 2.64
N LEU A 66 22.57 1.01 2.31
CA LEU A 66 21.61 0.52 3.31
C LEU A 66 22.17 -0.61 4.18
N PHE A 67 23.14 -1.34 3.67
CA PHE A 67 23.69 -2.51 4.34
C PHE A 67 24.85 -2.13 5.28
N ILE A 68 24.51 -1.42 6.36
CA ILE A 68 25.48 -0.99 7.38
C ILE A 68 25.69 -2.12 8.38
N GLY A 69 26.94 -2.55 8.55
CA GLY A 69 27.31 -3.68 9.41
C GLY A 69 27.33 -5.02 8.67
N ASN A 70 27.38 -6.11 9.41
CA ASN A 70 27.56 -7.45 8.86
C ASN A 70 26.25 -8.26 8.72
N GLY A 71 25.10 -7.68 9.12
CA GLY A 71 23.81 -8.40 9.18
C GLY A 71 23.66 -9.22 10.47
N PRO A 72 22.68 -10.15 10.57
CA PRO A 72 21.72 -10.47 9.50
C PRO A 72 20.70 -9.33 9.26
N PHE A 73 20.27 -9.24 8.00
CA PHE A 73 19.34 -8.17 7.57
C PHE A 73 17.94 -8.71 7.29
N CYS A 74 16.92 -7.94 7.69
CA CYS A 74 15.55 -8.16 7.28
C CYS A 74 15.13 -7.00 6.35
N VAL A 75 14.89 -7.30 5.08
CA VAL A 75 14.47 -6.31 4.09
C VAL A 75 12.95 -6.27 4.01
N ILE A 76 12.37 -5.08 4.20
CA ILE A 76 10.95 -4.81 3.97
C ILE A 76 10.85 -3.83 2.79
N HIS A 77 10.60 -4.38 1.60
CA HIS A 77 10.59 -3.64 0.36
C HIS A 77 9.20 -3.12 0.04
N THR A 78 8.96 -1.82 0.31
CA THR A 78 7.64 -1.19 0.12
C THR A 78 7.58 -0.21 -1.04
N VAL A 79 8.70 0.08 -1.71
CA VAL A 79 8.72 1.05 -2.81
C VAL A 79 7.90 0.58 -3.99
N ALA A 80 7.00 1.43 -4.44
CA ALA A 80 6.32 1.32 -5.72
C ALA A 80 5.92 2.73 -6.19
N TYR A 81 5.82 2.94 -7.49
CA TYR A 81 5.21 4.13 -8.06
C TYR A 81 3.71 3.89 -8.23
N VAL A 82 2.92 4.50 -7.35
CA VAL A 82 1.45 4.39 -7.42
C VAL A 82 0.92 5.50 -8.32
N SER A 83 0.35 5.14 -9.46
CA SER A 83 -0.35 6.06 -10.36
C SER A 83 -1.73 5.51 -10.69
N ILE A 84 -2.77 6.28 -10.35
CA ILE A 84 -4.15 5.97 -10.75
C ILE A 84 -4.43 6.75 -12.04
N GLY A 85 -4.43 6.05 -13.18
CA GLY A 85 -4.64 6.64 -14.49
C GLY A 85 -3.42 6.55 -15.42
N GLU A 86 -3.30 7.51 -16.35
CA GLU A 86 -2.22 7.58 -17.35
C GLU A 86 -0.97 8.28 -16.76
N GLY A 87 -0.39 7.71 -15.69
CA GLY A 87 0.90 8.14 -15.18
C GLY A 87 2.05 7.81 -16.14
N ASP A 88 3.24 8.35 -15.90
CA ASP A 88 4.43 8.01 -16.67
C ASP A 88 4.71 6.51 -16.56
N GLN A 89 4.39 5.77 -17.64
CA GLN A 89 4.53 4.32 -17.67
C GLN A 89 6.00 3.90 -17.56
N LYS A 90 6.93 4.73 -18.03
CA LYS A 90 8.36 4.48 -17.91
C LYS A 90 8.80 4.62 -16.46
N GLU A 91 8.45 5.72 -15.80
CA GLU A 91 8.79 5.92 -14.39
C GLU A 91 8.16 4.85 -13.50
N LEU A 92 6.91 4.46 -13.79
CA LEU A 92 6.22 3.37 -13.09
C LEU A 92 7.00 2.06 -13.19
N PHE A 93 7.47 1.71 -14.38
CA PHE A 93 8.25 0.50 -14.60
C PHE A 93 9.64 0.62 -13.96
N ASP A 94 10.35 1.73 -14.18
CA ASP A 94 11.70 1.95 -13.65
C ASP A 94 11.73 1.92 -12.11
N VAL A 95 10.73 2.50 -11.45
CA VAL A 95 10.67 2.53 -9.97
C VAL A 95 10.17 1.20 -9.42
N THR A 96 9.10 0.63 -9.99
CA THR A 96 8.43 -0.54 -9.38
C THR A 96 9.11 -1.84 -9.78
N VAL A 97 9.49 -2.01 -11.04
CA VAL A 97 10.06 -3.28 -11.53
C VAL A 97 11.58 -3.26 -11.42
N GLU A 98 12.23 -2.29 -12.07
CA GLU A 98 13.69 -2.23 -12.06
C GLU A 98 14.23 -1.83 -10.66
N GLY A 99 13.50 -0.98 -9.92
CA GLY A 99 13.83 -0.69 -8.52
C GLY A 99 13.77 -1.93 -7.62
N THR A 100 12.77 -2.80 -7.83
CA THR A 100 12.70 -4.09 -7.12
C THR A 100 13.85 -5.00 -7.52
N GLN A 101 14.18 -5.07 -8.81
CA GLN A 101 15.34 -5.85 -9.29
C GLN A 101 16.65 -5.34 -8.67
N ASN A 102 16.86 -4.03 -8.63
CA ASN A 102 18.05 -3.46 -8.00
C ASN A 102 18.15 -3.84 -6.52
N MET A 103 17.03 -3.79 -5.77
CA MET A 103 17.02 -4.18 -4.35
C MET A 103 17.32 -5.67 -4.17
N ILE A 104 16.81 -6.52 -5.07
CA ILE A 104 17.16 -7.95 -5.12
C ILE A 104 18.66 -8.10 -5.34
N ASP A 105 19.20 -7.51 -6.40
CA ASP A 105 20.60 -7.68 -6.81
C ASP A 105 21.57 -7.32 -5.70
N VAL A 106 21.36 -6.21 -5.01
CA VAL A 106 22.21 -5.79 -3.89
C VAL A 106 22.05 -6.69 -2.66
N SER A 107 20.88 -7.32 -2.50
CA SER A 107 20.60 -8.23 -1.38
C SER A 107 21.26 -9.58 -1.55
N LEU A 108 21.48 -10.08 -2.78
CA LEU A 108 22.01 -11.43 -3.04
C LEU A 108 23.39 -11.69 -2.43
N ASN A 109 24.19 -10.65 -2.21
CA ASN A 109 25.53 -10.75 -1.64
C ASN A 109 25.59 -10.37 -0.14
N LYS A 110 24.44 -10.34 0.54
CA LYS A 110 24.31 -9.96 1.95
C LYS A 110 23.73 -11.12 2.77
N ASP A 111 23.97 -11.07 4.07
CA ASP A 111 23.35 -12.01 5.02
C ASP A 111 21.87 -11.63 5.24
N ILE A 112 20.99 -12.10 4.35
CA ILE A 112 19.56 -11.81 4.39
C ILE A 112 18.83 -12.89 5.20
N TYR A 113 18.31 -12.51 6.37
CA TYR A 113 17.42 -13.33 7.17
C TYR A 113 16.04 -13.50 6.51
N LYS A 114 15.48 -12.38 6.01
CA LYS A 114 14.17 -12.35 5.35
C LYS A 114 14.07 -11.16 4.38
N PHE A 115 13.42 -11.40 3.24
CA PHE A 115 13.05 -10.37 2.28
C PHE A 115 11.53 -10.35 2.12
N LEU A 116 10.84 -9.36 2.68
CA LEU A 116 9.41 -9.17 2.51
C LEU A 116 9.16 -8.19 1.36
N HIS A 117 8.65 -8.69 0.25
CA HIS A 117 8.19 -7.84 -0.85
C HIS A 117 6.74 -7.44 -0.63
N ILE A 118 6.50 -6.15 -0.38
CA ILE A 118 5.15 -5.63 -0.26
C ILE A 118 4.55 -5.47 -1.65
N SER A 119 3.71 -6.41 -2.02
CA SER A 119 2.96 -6.43 -3.27
C SER A 119 1.56 -5.82 -3.09
N SER A 120 0.63 -6.16 -3.95
CA SER A 120 -0.74 -5.63 -3.94
C SER A 120 -1.71 -6.68 -4.46
N SER A 121 -2.94 -6.68 -3.96
CA SER A 121 -4.04 -7.45 -4.55
C SER A 121 -4.28 -7.10 -6.03
N GLU A 122 -3.89 -5.89 -6.43
CA GLU A 122 -3.95 -5.44 -7.83
C GLU A 122 -2.96 -6.19 -8.76
N ALA A 123 -1.96 -6.90 -8.21
CA ALA A 123 -1.07 -7.77 -8.98
C ALA A 123 -1.72 -9.10 -9.38
N ILE A 124 -2.87 -9.45 -8.79
CA ILE A 124 -3.59 -10.69 -9.06
C ILE A 124 -4.13 -10.66 -10.50
N PRO A 125 -3.95 -11.74 -11.27
CA PRO A 125 -4.51 -11.85 -12.61
C PRO A 125 -6.03 -11.63 -12.62
N HIS A 126 -6.51 -10.89 -13.61
CA HIS A 126 -7.93 -10.56 -13.70
C HIS A 126 -8.80 -11.82 -13.74
N GLY A 127 -9.80 -11.89 -12.86
CA GLY A 127 -10.74 -13.00 -12.78
C GLY A 127 -10.21 -14.25 -12.06
N LEU A 128 -8.98 -14.24 -11.57
CA LEU A 128 -8.46 -15.32 -10.74
C LEU A 128 -9.13 -15.27 -9.36
N LYS A 129 -9.81 -16.35 -8.99
CA LYS A 129 -10.24 -16.60 -7.61
C LYS A 129 -9.13 -17.31 -6.87
N LEU A 130 -8.70 -16.73 -5.76
CA LEU A 130 -7.62 -17.31 -4.95
C LEU A 130 -8.14 -18.48 -4.11
N ASN A 131 -7.31 -19.51 -3.94
CA ASN A 131 -7.50 -20.56 -2.96
C ASN A 131 -7.17 -20.04 -1.55
N ASP A 132 -7.68 -20.69 -0.52
CA ASP A 132 -7.46 -20.28 0.88
C ASP A 132 -5.97 -20.23 1.29
N ASP A 133 -5.13 -21.05 0.67
CA ASP A 133 -3.69 -21.11 0.89
C ASP A 133 -2.87 -20.29 -0.11
N LEU A 134 -3.54 -19.60 -1.05
CA LEU A 134 -2.91 -18.88 -2.17
C LEU A 134 -2.02 -19.72 -3.09
N SER A 135 -2.13 -21.05 -3.04
CA SER A 135 -1.31 -21.96 -3.87
C SER A 135 -1.50 -21.77 -5.38
N ASN A 136 -2.64 -21.21 -5.79
CA ASN A 136 -2.94 -20.90 -7.19
C ASN A 136 -2.53 -19.47 -7.62
N TYR A 137 -1.97 -18.65 -6.71
CA TYR A 137 -1.45 -17.34 -7.08
C TYR A 137 -0.09 -17.49 -7.77
N ILE A 138 -0.10 -17.33 -9.08
CA ILE A 138 1.11 -17.26 -9.91
C ILE A 138 1.09 -15.90 -10.61
N PRO A 139 2.06 -15.01 -10.31
CA PRO A 139 2.13 -13.70 -10.97
C PRO A 139 2.20 -13.87 -12.48
N THR A 140 1.22 -13.29 -13.18
CA THR A 140 1.12 -13.39 -14.64
C THR A 140 0.88 -11.99 -15.21
N PRO A 141 1.93 -11.18 -15.44
CA PRO A 141 1.80 -9.75 -15.75
C PRO A 141 0.92 -9.47 -16.97
N LEU A 142 0.96 -10.32 -17.99
CA LEU A 142 0.15 -10.13 -19.20
C LEU A 142 -1.35 -10.37 -18.98
N LYS A 143 -1.72 -11.10 -17.92
CA LYS A 143 -3.12 -11.33 -17.51
C LYS A 143 -3.62 -10.33 -16.47
N THR A 144 -2.76 -9.40 -16.00
CA THR A 144 -3.16 -8.30 -15.13
C THR A 144 -3.55 -7.07 -15.92
N ARG A 145 -4.29 -6.16 -15.31
CA ARG A 145 -4.57 -4.85 -15.91
C ARG A 145 -3.28 -4.08 -16.18
N LYS A 146 -3.31 -3.19 -17.17
CA LYS A 146 -2.14 -2.34 -17.50
C LYS A 146 -1.84 -1.34 -16.37
N GLY A 147 -0.66 -0.74 -16.47
CA GLY A 147 -0.21 0.26 -15.51
C GLY A 147 0.30 -0.38 -14.22
N TYR A 148 -0.08 0.21 -13.08
CA TYR A 148 0.37 -0.20 -11.75
C TYR A 148 0.23 -1.70 -11.47
N ASN A 149 -0.93 -2.27 -11.78
CA ASN A 149 -1.24 -3.68 -11.57
C ASN A 149 -0.22 -4.59 -12.25
N ARG A 150 0.06 -4.30 -13.53
CA ARG A 150 1.02 -5.08 -14.32
C ARG A 150 2.46 -4.90 -13.82
N ALA A 151 2.85 -3.69 -13.41
CA ALA A 151 4.17 -3.44 -12.86
C ALA A 151 4.38 -4.19 -11.53
N LYS A 152 3.38 -4.22 -10.64
CA LYS A 152 3.45 -5.02 -9.40
C LYS A 152 3.58 -6.50 -9.71
N SER A 153 2.81 -7.02 -10.64
CA SER A 153 2.93 -8.44 -11.06
C SER A 153 4.29 -8.76 -11.68
N TYR A 154 4.92 -7.84 -12.44
CA TYR A 154 6.31 -8.02 -12.90
C TYR A 154 7.31 -8.02 -11.74
N ALA A 155 7.14 -7.13 -10.76
CA ALA A 155 7.98 -7.12 -9.56
C ALA A 155 7.87 -8.43 -8.77
N ASP A 156 6.66 -8.97 -8.61
CA ASP A 156 6.43 -10.28 -7.98
C ASP A 156 7.17 -11.40 -8.71
N VAL A 157 7.13 -11.41 -10.06
CA VAL A 157 7.91 -12.38 -10.89
C VAL A 157 9.41 -12.25 -10.61
N ARG A 158 9.96 -11.02 -10.51
CA ARG A 158 11.39 -10.81 -10.20
C ARG A 158 11.77 -11.42 -8.86
N VAL A 159 10.93 -11.20 -7.83
CA VAL A 159 11.17 -11.74 -6.48
C VAL A 159 11.11 -13.26 -6.49
N LEU A 160 10.09 -13.88 -7.10
CA LEU A 160 9.97 -15.33 -7.16
C LEU A 160 11.08 -16.00 -7.99
N ASN A 161 11.55 -15.35 -9.06
CA ASN A 161 12.73 -15.81 -9.79
C ASN A 161 13.99 -15.76 -8.90
N ALA A 162 14.18 -14.70 -8.12
CA ALA A 162 15.31 -14.63 -7.20
C ALA A 162 15.26 -15.71 -6.09
N VAL A 163 14.07 -16.07 -5.62
CA VAL A 163 13.89 -17.22 -4.72
C VAL A 163 14.35 -18.50 -5.40
N LYS A 164 13.86 -18.74 -6.62
CA LYS A 164 14.12 -19.97 -7.36
C LYS A 164 15.58 -20.11 -7.78
N ASP A 165 16.15 -19.03 -8.33
CA ASP A 165 17.44 -19.09 -9.04
C ASP A 165 18.63 -18.76 -8.12
N HIS A 166 18.38 -18.04 -7.02
CA HIS A 166 19.41 -17.55 -6.10
C HIS A 166 19.14 -17.85 -4.62
N ASN A 167 18.08 -18.59 -4.29
CA ASN A 167 17.70 -18.93 -2.92
C ASN A 167 17.48 -17.69 -2.02
N LEU A 168 17.05 -16.56 -2.58
CA LEU A 168 16.71 -15.40 -1.77
C LEU A 168 15.57 -15.77 -0.79
N PRO A 169 15.71 -15.56 0.54
CA PRO A 169 14.67 -15.92 1.51
C PRO A 169 13.51 -14.92 1.48
N ALA A 170 12.83 -14.83 0.33
CA ALA A 170 11.79 -13.84 0.08
C ALA A 170 10.38 -14.43 0.13
N SER A 171 9.42 -13.59 0.55
CA SER A 171 7.99 -13.87 0.54
C SER A 171 7.22 -12.68 -0.04
N LEU A 172 6.10 -12.94 -0.72
CA LEU A 172 5.22 -11.91 -1.26
C LEU A 172 4.12 -11.57 -0.25
N ILE A 173 3.99 -10.31 0.09
CA ILE A 173 2.96 -9.77 0.99
C ILE A 173 2.01 -8.91 0.17
N LEU A 174 0.90 -9.49 -0.25
CA LEU A 174 -0.12 -8.79 -1.04
C LEU A 174 -1.01 -7.99 -0.08
N LEU A 175 -1.15 -6.72 -0.35
CA LEU A 175 -2.03 -5.84 0.41
C LEU A 175 -3.25 -5.47 -0.43
N ALA A 176 -4.43 -5.56 0.14
CA ALA A 176 -5.66 -5.02 -0.41
C ALA A 176 -5.71 -3.48 -0.30
N GLY A 177 -6.86 -2.86 -0.28
CA GLY A 177 -6.98 -1.41 -0.09
C GLY A 177 -6.47 -0.99 1.29
N VAL A 178 -5.46 -0.12 1.34
CA VAL A 178 -4.90 0.34 2.62
C VAL A 178 -5.57 1.61 3.05
N LEU A 179 -6.16 1.59 4.26
CA LEU A 179 -6.78 2.72 4.92
C LEU A 179 -6.26 2.83 6.37
N GLY A 180 -6.60 3.91 7.08
CA GLY A 180 -6.20 4.14 8.47
C GLY A 180 -5.10 5.18 8.65
N PRO A 181 -4.67 5.47 9.88
CA PRO A 181 -3.67 6.48 10.19
C PRO A 181 -2.31 6.21 9.53
N GLY A 182 -1.57 7.29 9.23
CA GLY A 182 -0.22 7.22 8.65
C GLY A 182 -0.12 7.59 7.18
N ASP A 183 -1.24 7.92 6.50
CA ASP A 183 -1.18 8.39 5.12
C ASP A 183 -0.84 9.88 5.01
N TYR A 184 0.44 10.17 5.05
CA TYR A 184 0.97 11.53 4.79
C TYR A 184 1.04 11.87 3.29
N SER A 185 0.68 10.94 2.40
CA SER A 185 0.86 11.06 0.95
C SER A 185 -0.42 11.43 0.20
N ASN A 186 -1.56 11.48 0.88
CA ASN A 186 -2.90 11.65 0.29
C ASN A 186 -3.16 10.60 -0.80
N THR A 187 -3.22 9.34 -0.42
CA THR A 187 -3.65 8.29 -1.35
C THR A 187 -5.07 8.54 -1.85
N HIS A 188 -5.49 7.75 -2.82
CA HIS A 188 -6.78 7.99 -3.48
C HIS A 188 -7.96 8.01 -2.50
N MET A 189 -8.06 7.02 -1.60
CA MET A 189 -9.17 6.98 -0.65
C MET A 189 -9.10 8.12 0.37
N THR A 190 -7.89 8.47 0.83
CA THR A 190 -7.67 9.65 1.70
C THR A 190 -8.17 10.93 1.01
N GLN A 191 -7.86 11.11 -0.28
CA GLN A 191 -8.33 12.27 -1.03
C GLN A 191 -9.85 12.28 -1.21
N VAL A 192 -10.48 11.11 -1.44
CA VAL A 192 -11.95 10.98 -1.50
C VAL A 192 -12.58 11.39 -0.17
N ILE A 193 -12.02 10.95 0.96
CA ILE A 193 -12.50 11.33 2.30
C ILE A 193 -12.37 12.85 2.51
N ILE A 194 -11.20 13.42 2.18
CA ILE A 194 -10.98 14.88 2.28
C ILE A 194 -11.98 15.66 1.41
N ASP A 195 -12.21 15.21 0.18
CA ASP A 195 -13.14 15.88 -0.73
C ASP A 195 -14.60 15.75 -0.28
N TYR A 196 -14.97 14.64 0.37
CA TYR A 196 -16.27 14.48 1.01
C TYR A 196 -16.46 15.47 2.17
N ILE A 197 -15.50 15.53 3.09
CA ILE A 197 -15.56 16.44 4.23
C ILE A 197 -15.67 17.89 3.76
N ASN A 198 -14.94 18.25 2.72
CA ASN A 198 -14.94 19.60 2.12
C ASN A 198 -16.16 19.88 1.21
N GLY A 199 -17.13 18.97 1.13
CA GLY A 199 -18.34 19.16 0.32
C GLY A 199 -18.10 19.22 -1.18
N LYS A 200 -16.97 18.67 -1.67
CA LYS A 200 -16.61 18.67 -3.09
C LYS A 200 -17.14 17.47 -3.86
N LEU A 201 -17.66 16.44 -3.16
CA LEU A 201 -18.26 15.27 -3.77
C LEU A 201 -19.76 15.46 -3.93
N PRO A 202 -20.29 15.45 -5.17
CA PRO A 202 -21.73 15.58 -5.40
C PRO A 202 -22.48 14.28 -5.14
N ALA A 203 -21.83 13.15 -5.27
CA ALA A 203 -22.39 11.81 -5.11
C ALA A 203 -21.29 10.76 -4.90
N SER A 204 -21.66 9.64 -4.32
CA SER A 204 -20.90 8.38 -4.30
C SER A 204 -21.26 7.50 -5.51
N VAL A 205 -20.56 6.40 -5.71
CA VAL A 205 -20.85 5.39 -6.75
C VAL A 205 -21.10 4.03 -6.11
N ASP A 206 -21.95 3.20 -6.73
CA ASP A 206 -22.21 1.83 -6.28
C ASP A 206 -21.05 0.90 -6.68
N GLY A 207 -20.01 0.92 -5.88
CA GLY A 207 -18.81 0.13 -6.02
C GLY A 207 -18.02 0.14 -4.73
N GLY A 208 -17.01 -0.68 -4.63
CA GLY A 208 -16.24 -0.82 -3.40
C GLY A 208 -14.84 -1.35 -3.61
N TYR A 209 -14.16 -1.45 -2.51
CA TYR A 209 -12.83 -2.01 -2.40
C TYR A 209 -12.84 -3.14 -1.34
N ASN A 210 -11.70 -3.42 -0.83
CA ASN A 210 -11.50 -4.18 0.39
C ASN A 210 -10.46 -3.38 1.17
N ASP A 211 -10.96 -2.43 1.97
CA ASP A 211 -10.10 -1.53 2.72
C ASP A 211 -9.80 -2.12 4.10
N PHE A 212 -8.52 -2.19 4.46
CA PHE A 212 -8.06 -2.67 5.74
C PHE A 212 -7.05 -1.71 6.38
N ASP A 213 -6.86 -1.84 7.69
CA ASP A 213 -5.93 -1.00 8.43
C ASP A 213 -4.52 -1.59 8.41
N ILE A 214 -3.55 -0.83 7.91
CA ILE A 214 -2.14 -1.29 7.87
C ILE A 214 -1.57 -1.54 9.27
N ARG A 215 -2.14 -0.94 10.33
CA ARG A 215 -1.76 -1.23 11.71
C ARG A 215 -2.00 -2.68 12.09
N ASP A 216 -2.97 -3.37 11.46
CA ASP A 216 -3.25 -4.78 11.72
C ASP A 216 -2.14 -5.69 11.19
N VAL A 217 -1.53 -5.34 10.05
CA VAL A 217 -0.30 -6.00 9.58
C VAL A 217 0.87 -5.67 10.50
N ALA A 218 0.99 -4.42 10.95
CA ALA A 218 2.03 -4.01 11.88
C ALA A 218 1.96 -4.76 13.22
N LEU A 219 0.77 -5.11 13.69
CA LEU A 219 0.57 -5.90 14.92
C LEU A 219 1.12 -7.34 14.81
N VAL A 220 1.08 -7.94 13.64
CA VAL A 220 1.55 -9.31 13.39
C VAL A 220 2.88 -9.37 12.64
N LEU A 221 3.56 -8.23 12.46
CA LEU A 221 4.77 -8.11 11.65
C LEU A 221 5.90 -9.03 12.11
N ASP A 222 6.06 -9.24 13.41
CA ASP A 222 7.01 -10.19 13.99
C ASP A 222 6.76 -11.61 13.49
N LYS A 223 5.51 -12.06 13.57
CA LYS A 223 5.12 -13.40 13.08
C LYS A 223 5.27 -13.52 11.56
N VAL A 224 4.98 -12.44 10.82
CA VAL A 224 5.19 -12.43 9.36
C VAL A 224 6.69 -12.58 9.04
N ILE A 225 7.56 -11.86 9.75
CA ILE A 225 9.01 -11.95 9.55
C ILE A 225 9.54 -13.35 9.88
N ASP A 226 9.11 -13.92 10.99
CA ASP A 226 9.62 -15.18 11.48
C ASP A 226 9.01 -16.39 10.75
N ASN A 227 7.74 -16.35 10.39
CA ASN A 227 6.99 -17.53 9.93
C ASN A 227 6.66 -17.52 8.44
N ALA A 228 6.72 -16.37 7.73
CA ALA A 228 6.43 -16.37 6.30
C ALA A 228 7.44 -17.25 5.56
N LYS A 229 6.94 -18.24 4.82
CA LYS A 229 7.78 -19.21 4.13
C LYS A 229 8.33 -18.63 2.83
N THR A 230 9.58 -18.96 2.55
CA THR A 230 10.27 -18.55 1.32
C THR A 230 9.52 -19.02 0.08
N GLY A 231 9.30 -18.11 -0.86
CA GLY A 231 8.58 -18.39 -2.11
C GLY A 231 7.06 -18.37 -2.00
N GLU A 232 6.50 -18.23 -0.79
CA GLU A 232 5.05 -18.18 -0.59
C GLU A 232 4.50 -16.76 -0.64
N SER A 233 3.19 -16.70 -0.93
CA SER A 233 2.40 -15.47 -0.98
C SER A 233 1.37 -15.44 0.14
N TYR A 234 1.15 -14.24 0.68
CA TYR A 234 0.21 -13.96 1.76
C TYR A 234 -0.61 -12.73 1.40
N ILE A 235 -1.93 -12.77 1.64
CA ILE A 235 -2.80 -11.62 1.37
C ILE A 235 -3.38 -11.08 2.68
N PHE A 236 -3.28 -9.77 2.85
CA PHE A 236 -3.86 -9.04 3.97
C PHE A 236 -4.98 -8.13 3.45
N ALA A 237 -6.14 -8.30 4.02
CA ALA A 237 -7.38 -7.66 3.61
C ALA A 237 -8.38 -7.62 4.77
N ASN A 238 -9.55 -7.08 4.52
CA ASN A 238 -10.70 -7.12 5.39
C ASN A 238 -11.86 -7.82 4.65
N GLN A 239 -13.10 -7.57 5.05
CA GLN A 239 -14.27 -7.89 4.25
C GLN A 239 -14.44 -6.85 3.13
N PRO A 240 -15.00 -7.24 1.97
CA PRO A 240 -15.36 -6.28 0.95
C PRO A 240 -16.26 -5.18 1.50
N ASP A 241 -15.97 -3.94 1.14
CA ASP A 241 -16.72 -2.77 1.56
C ASP A 241 -17.22 -1.95 0.36
N LYS A 242 -18.07 -0.98 0.62
CA LYS A 242 -18.55 -0.03 -0.38
C LYS A 242 -18.05 1.38 -0.05
N ILE A 243 -17.75 2.16 -1.08
CA ILE A 243 -17.34 3.57 -0.89
C ILE A 243 -18.38 4.36 -0.06
N ASN A 244 -19.66 4.16 -0.33
CA ASN A 244 -20.70 4.86 0.42
C ASN A 244 -20.73 4.43 1.91
N GLU A 245 -20.37 3.22 2.25
CA GLU A 245 -20.21 2.77 3.64
C GLU A 245 -19.07 3.51 4.34
N VAL A 246 -17.89 3.58 3.71
CA VAL A 246 -16.75 4.36 4.21
C VAL A 246 -17.15 5.81 4.42
N LEU A 247 -17.80 6.44 3.42
CA LEU A 247 -18.23 7.84 3.51
C LEU A 247 -19.32 8.06 4.56
N ASN A 248 -20.19 7.08 4.80
CA ASN A 248 -21.19 7.17 5.87
C ASN A 248 -20.52 7.17 7.25
N TYR A 249 -19.51 6.32 7.49
CA TYR A 249 -18.74 6.35 8.74
C TYR A 249 -18.00 7.67 8.94
N VAL A 250 -17.45 8.25 7.86
CA VAL A 250 -16.88 9.61 7.90
C VAL A 250 -17.96 10.63 8.26
N GLY A 251 -19.15 10.55 7.62
CA GLY A 251 -20.27 11.45 7.86
C GLY A 251 -20.80 11.37 9.30
N GLU A 252 -20.96 10.18 9.84
CA GLU A 252 -21.35 9.99 11.24
C GLU A 252 -20.37 10.65 12.22
N TYR A 253 -19.05 10.55 11.95
CA TYR A 253 -18.04 11.16 12.80
C TYR A 253 -17.93 12.68 12.63
N THR A 254 -18.14 13.19 11.40
CA THR A 254 -17.95 14.60 11.05
C THR A 254 -19.26 15.40 10.96
N ASN A 255 -20.40 14.79 11.31
CA ASN A 255 -21.74 15.37 11.20
C ASN A 255 -22.12 15.84 9.77
N LYS A 256 -21.60 15.14 8.74
CA LYS A 256 -21.92 15.40 7.32
C LYS A 256 -23.04 14.47 6.84
N LYS A 257 -23.87 14.98 5.93
CA LYS A 257 -24.98 14.21 5.38
C LYS A 257 -24.48 13.13 4.42
N PRO A 258 -25.14 11.97 4.40
CA PRO A 258 -24.87 10.93 3.40
C PRO A 258 -25.00 11.48 1.97
N LEU A 259 -24.14 10.97 1.07
CA LEU A 259 -24.24 11.30 -0.35
C LEU A 259 -25.20 10.36 -1.09
N PRO A 260 -25.89 10.85 -2.13
CA PRO A 260 -26.62 9.96 -3.03
C PRO A 260 -25.63 9.00 -3.71
N THR A 261 -26.02 7.73 -3.85
CA THR A 261 -25.21 6.72 -4.52
C THR A 261 -25.69 6.55 -5.96
N LEU A 262 -24.81 6.82 -6.90
CA LEU A 262 -25.10 6.69 -8.32
C LEU A 262 -24.79 5.25 -8.81
N PRO A 263 -25.67 4.66 -9.63
CA PRO A 263 -25.35 3.43 -10.34
C PRO A 263 -24.05 3.57 -11.16
N MET A 264 -23.26 2.53 -11.23
CA MET A 264 -21.95 2.53 -11.89
C MET A 264 -22.01 2.99 -13.36
N TRP A 265 -23.08 2.68 -14.10
CA TRP A 265 -23.21 3.08 -15.51
C TRP A 265 -23.29 4.63 -15.66
N ILE A 266 -23.91 5.33 -14.70
CA ILE A 266 -23.94 6.80 -14.70
C ILE A 266 -22.53 7.36 -14.48
N ALA A 267 -21.74 6.75 -13.60
CA ALA A 267 -20.34 7.15 -13.38
C ALA A 267 -19.53 7.03 -14.68
N TYR A 268 -19.71 5.94 -15.46
CA TYR A 268 -19.04 5.80 -16.76
C TYR A 268 -19.47 6.86 -17.78
N VAL A 269 -20.74 7.19 -17.86
CA VAL A 269 -21.25 8.26 -18.74
C VAL A 269 -20.69 9.62 -18.33
N GLY A 270 -20.45 9.83 -17.05
CA GLY A 270 -19.87 11.07 -16.49
C GLY A 270 -18.37 11.26 -16.76
N LEU A 271 -17.62 10.20 -17.09
CA LEU A 271 -16.16 10.27 -17.25
C LEU A 271 -15.66 11.33 -18.23
N PRO A 272 -16.24 11.50 -19.45
CA PRO A 272 -15.79 12.52 -20.39
C PRO A 272 -15.91 13.95 -19.82
N PHE A 273 -16.98 14.22 -19.05
CA PHE A 273 -17.22 15.52 -18.43
C PHE A 273 -16.24 15.78 -17.28
N LEU A 274 -15.96 14.76 -16.45
CA LEU A 274 -14.95 14.84 -15.39
C LEU A 274 -13.55 15.05 -15.95
N TRP A 275 -13.20 14.39 -17.04
CA TRP A 275 -11.95 14.58 -17.74
C TRP A 275 -11.80 15.99 -18.32
N LEU A 276 -12.85 16.51 -18.98
CA LEU A 276 -12.85 17.86 -19.50
C LEU A 276 -12.71 18.90 -18.39
N GLY A 277 -13.48 18.75 -17.31
CA GLY A 277 -13.37 19.58 -16.12
C GLY A 277 -11.98 19.53 -15.48
N SER A 278 -11.35 18.38 -15.45
CA SER A 278 -9.97 18.23 -14.92
C SER A 278 -8.96 18.99 -15.78
N LYS A 279 -9.07 18.93 -17.09
CA LYS A 279 -8.21 19.71 -18.00
C LYS A 279 -8.38 21.22 -17.86
N LEU A 280 -9.61 21.69 -17.67
CA LEU A 280 -9.91 23.11 -17.51
C LEU A 280 -9.44 23.65 -16.15
N THR A 281 -9.48 22.83 -15.10
CA THR A 281 -9.17 23.26 -13.73
C THR A 281 -7.74 22.90 -13.30
N GLY A 282 -7.01 22.09 -14.08
CA GLY A 282 -5.70 21.55 -13.72
C GLY A 282 -5.74 20.55 -12.54
N LYS A 283 -6.93 20.16 -12.08
CA LYS A 283 -7.13 19.21 -10.96
C LYS A 283 -7.25 17.80 -11.49
N ARG A 284 -6.84 16.82 -10.68
CA ARG A 284 -7.03 15.40 -11.02
C ARG A 284 -8.52 15.08 -11.14
N PRO A 285 -8.96 14.29 -12.14
CA PRO A 285 -10.35 13.87 -12.22
C PRO A 285 -10.71 12.98 -11.02
N LEU A 286 -11.90 13.17 -10.49
CA LEU A 286 -12.41 12.43 -9.33
C LEU A 286 -12.45 10.93 -9.58
N TYR A 287 -12.87 10.54 -10.79
CA TYR A 287 -12.92 9.16 -11.25
C TYR A 287 -12.23 9.03 -12.61
N THR A 288 -11.57 7.89 -12.82
CA THR A 288 -11.01 7.47 -14.09
C THR A 288 -11.62 6.13 -14.51
N SER A 289 -11.49 5.74 -15.76
CA SER A 289 -11.92 4.41 -16.20
C SER A 289 -11.23 3.29 -15.41
N ALA A 290 -9.97 3.48 -15.05
CA ALA A 290 -9.21 2.54 -14.24
C ALA A 290 -9.76 2.44 -12.81
N SER A 291 -10.02 3.57 -12.13
CA SER A 291 -10.59 3.55 -10.77
C SER A 291 -11.99 2.95 -10.73
N LEU A 292 -12.87 3.27 -11.70
CA LEU A 292 -14.19 2.64 -11.79
C LEU A 292 -14.11 1.13 -12.07
N ALA A 293 -13.10 0.69 -12.83
CA ALA A 293 -12.90 -0.72 -13.09
C ALA A 293 -12.39 -1.47 -11.83
N SER A 294 -11.57 -0.84 -11.00
CA SER A 294 -11.14 -1.41 -9.70
C SER A 294 -12.32 -1.53 -8.74
N LEU A 295 -13.24 -0.55 -8.73
CA LEU A 295 -14.46 -0.59 -7.90
C LEU A 295 -15.43 -1.73 -8.24
N LYS A 296 -15.32 -2.33 -9.42
CA LYS A 296 -16.11 -3.50 -9.84
C LYS A 296 -15.41 -4.83 -9.64
N ALA A 297 -14.16 -4.83 -9.21
CA ALA A 297 -13.41 -6.07 -9.02
C ALA A 297 -14.04 -6.90 -7.91
N ASP A 298 -13.90 -8.23 -8.04
CA ASP A 298 -14.16 -9.12 -6.91
C ASP A 298 -13.04 -8.91 -5.89
N THR A 299 -13.40 -8.42 -4.73
CA THR A 299 -12.46 -8.07 -3.66
C THR A 299 -12.63 -8.99 -2.44
N ASN A 300 -13.29 -10.12 -2.61
CA ASN A 300 -13.38 -11.14 -1.56
C ASN A 300 -12.10 -11.98 -1.55
N PHE A 301 -11.21 -11.71 -0.61
CA PHE A 301 -9.92 -12.38 -0.48
C PHE A 301 -9.93 -13.41 0.64
N PRO A 302 -9.26 -14.57 0.46
CA PRO A 302 -9.16 -15.59 1.50
C PRO A 302 -8.16 -15.15 2.59
N LEU A 303 -8.60 -15.10 3.84
CA LEU A 303 -7.80 -14.70 4.98
C LEU A 303 -7.31 -15.89 5.83
N ALA A 304 -7.85 -17.09 5.61
CA ALA A 304 -7.59 -18.27 6.42
C ALA A 304 -6.09 -18.56 6.65
N LYS A 305 -5.26 -18.33 5.64
CA LYS A 305 -3.81 -18.54 5.73
C LYS A 305 -3.15 -17.57 6.70
N VAL A 306 -3.41 -16.27 6.57
CA VAL A 306 -2.80 -15.23 7.42
C VAL A 306 -3.37 -15.25 8.84
N GLU A 307 -4.64 -15.62 9.01
CA GLU A 307 -5.25 -15.83 10.32
C GLU A 307 -4.59 -17.01 11.04
N LYS A 308 -4.43 -18.14 10.35
CA LYS A 308 -3.83 -19.36 10.92
C LYS A 308 -2.34 -19.19 11.21
N GLU A 309 -1.57 -18.65 10.27
CA GLU A 309 -0.10 -18.62 10.37
C GLU A 309 0.41 -17.45 11.20
N PHE A 310 -0.29 -16.31 11.16
CA PHE A 310 0.16 -15.09 11.85
C PHE A 310 -0.79 -14.61 12.96
N GLY A 311 -2.00 -15.15 13.05
CA GLY A 311 -3.04 -14.65 13.97
C GLY A 311 -3.52 -13.26 13.55
N TYR A 312 -3.55 -13.00 12.23
CA TYR A 312 -4.06 -11.76 11.68
C TYR A 312 -5.57 -11.65 11.90
N HIS A 313 -6.03 -10.51 12.33
CA HIS A 313 -7.45 -10.14 12.40
C HIS A 313 -7.59 -8.69 11.98
N ALA A 314 -8.38 -8.46 10.95
CA ALA A 314 -8.70 -7.10 10.53
C ALA A 314 -9.66 -6.46 11.53
N ARG A 315 -9.37 -5.22 11.93
CA ARG A 315 -10.28 -4.44 12.78
C ARG A 315 -11.53 -4.02 12.02
N PRO A 316 -12.62 -3.66 12.72
CA PRO A 316 -13.82 -3.14 12.08
C PRO A 316 -13.52 -1.93 11.22
N LEU A 317 -14.04 -1.89 9.99
CA LEU A 317 -13.84 -0.79 9.03
C LEU A 317 -14.19 0.57 9.64
N LYS A 318 -15.26 0.65 10.43
CA LYS A 318 -15.67 1.90 11.11
C LYS A 318 -14.56 2.45 12.03
N GLU A 319 -13.87 1.60 12.78
CA GLU A 319 -12.76 2.00 13.64
C GLU A 319 -11.61 2.58 12.80
N THR A 320 -11.23 1.87 11.73
CA THR A 320 -10.21 2.32 10.77
C THR A 320 -10.53 3.69 10.20
N VAL A 321 -11.77 3.88 9.74
CA VAL A 321 -12.23 5.15 9.12
C VAL A 321 -12.20 6.29 10.13
N VAL A 322 -12.75 6.09 11.32
CA VAL A 322 -12.78 7.12 12.38
C VAL A 322 -11.36 7.52 12.78
N ASP A 323 -10.48 6.54 12.98
CA ASP A 323 -9.09 6.82 13.34
C ASP A 323 -8.32 7.50 12.21
N HIS A 324 -8.65 7.17 10.96
CA HIS A 324 -8.08 7.86 9.81
C HIS A 324 -8.50 9.35 9.78
N VAL A 325 -9.78 9.65 10.02
CA VAL A 325 -10.25 11.05 10.08
C VAL A 325 -9.59 11.80 11.23
N LYS A 326 -9.45 11.19 12.41
CA LYS A 326 -8.69 11.80 13.52
C LYS A 326 -7.26 12.14 13.12
N PHE A 327 -6.58 11.18 12.49
CA PHE A 327 -5.22 11.38 11.95
C PHE A 327 -5.14 12.56 10.98
N LEU A 328 -6.12 12.72 10.08
CA LEU A 328 -6.17 13.83 9.14
C LEU A 328 -6.32 15.18 9.86
N ILE A 329 -7.12 15.23 10.92
CA ILE A 329 -7.30 16.43 11.75
C ILE A 329 -6.00 16.78 12.50
N GLU A 330 -5.41 15.80 13.18
CA GLU A 330 -4.19 15.96 13.98
C GLU A 330 -2.98 16.40 13.15
N ASN A 331 -2.96 16.03 11.86
CA ASN A 331 -1.90 16.40 10.94
C ASN A 331 -2.26 17.60 10.03
N GLU A 332 -3.30 18.36 10.40
CA GLU A 332 -3.73 19.57 9.68
C GLU A 332 -4.02 19.35 8.19
N MET A 333 -4.43 18.12 7.82
CA MET A 333 -4.78 17.77 6.44
C MET A 333 -6.24 18.16 6.11
N ILE A 334 -7.07 18.32 7.14
CA ILE A 334 -8.42 18.85 7.12
C ILE A 334 -8.64 19.76 8.35
N ASN A 335 -9.48 20.77 8.21
CA ASN A 335 -9.79 21.66 9.32
C ASN A 335 -10.93 21.10 10.18
N LYS A 336 -10.73 21.06 11.49
CA LYS A 336 -11.74 20.61 12.45
C LYS A 336 -13.04 21.46 12.37
N TRP A 337 -12.91 22.73 11.97
CA TRP A 337 -14.03 23.68 11.85
C TRP A 337 -14.96 23.39 10.68
N GLU A 338 -14.60 22.50 9.75
CA GLU A 338 -15.43 22.10 8.63
C GLU A 338 -16.54 21.09 9.00
N PHE A 339 -16.63 20.72 10.28
CA PHE A 339 -17.62 19.77 10.81
C PHE A 339 -18.89 20.43 11.39
N TYR A 340 -18.91 21.75 11.46
CA TYR A 340 -20.01 22.51 12.05
C TYR A 340 -20.77 23.35 11.03
#